data_bdd5f8c9717d12f45276eba61d74d77e
#
_entry.id   bdd5f8c9717d12f45276eba61d74d77e
#
_cell.length_a   1.000
_cell.length_b   1.000
_cell.length_c   1.000
_cell.angle_alpha   90.00
_cell.angle_beta   90.00
_cell.angle_gamma   90.00
#
_symmetry.space_group_name_H-M   'P 1'
#
loop_
_entity.id
_entity.type
_entity.pdbx_description
1 polymer ?
#
loop_
_entity_poly.entity_id
_entity_poly.type
_entity_poly.pdbx_seq_one_letter_code
_entity_poly.pdbx_strand_id
1 'polypeptide(L)'
;MHRNWCFIAQELVFHYSMNKKELCYILIVVVMGVSLLLGFAVEVFGIDLGQTAWVADWVSSPVALAVGFVFAMLFGKAFPDFNKTMSKKLLQYSVIGLGFGMNVDKALASGSEGMMFTIVSVFGTLALGWLFGRKLLGVDSQTSYLLSSGTAICGGSAIAAVGPIIKARAESMSVALGVVFILNAIALFVFPIIGDALSMTMKQFGMWAAIAIHDTSSVVGAGAAYDQMHPELVASQGVSALEVATTIKLTRALWIVVLALVTPFFFRKSLANTADGQSKPWYSSVPRFIVWFIVAILFNTYILSNASLLGDGTAAMGAQFSGAVNKLAKHLITLSLFFIGASLTRETLRSVGLRPLVQGILLWASISCVSLAYIFWLE
;
A
#
# COMPACT_ATOMS: atom_id res chain seq x y z
N MET A 1 -23.14 45.64 17.50
CA MET A 1 -22.11 44.70 17.05
C MET A 1 -21.61 43.70 18.13
N HIS A 2 -21.70 43.98 19.41
CA HIS A 2 -21.24 43.09 20.47
C HIS A 2 -22.11 41.86 20.81
N ARG A 3 -23.36 41.82 20.37
CA ARG A 3 -24.32 40.72 20.66
C ARG A 3 -24.11 39.48 19.77
N ASN A 4 -23.57 39.65 18.56
CA ASN A 4 -23.41 38.53 17.62
C ASN A 4 -22.18 37.66 17.91
N TRP A 5 -21.14 38.21 18.53
CA TRP A 5 -19.95 37.43 18.90
C TRP A 5 -20.19 36.49 20.07
N CYS A 6 -21.04 36.87 21.00
CA CYS A 6 -21.39 35.99 22.12
C CYS A 6 -22.28 34.82 21.69
N PHE A 7 -23.16 35.03 20.69
CA PHE A 7 -23.99 33.95 20.14
C PHE A 7 -23.18 32.97 19.31
N ILE A 8 -22.24 33.47 18.49
CA ILE A 8 -21.33 32.65 17.70
C ILE A 8 -20.36 31.89 18.61
N ALA A 9 -19.85 32.53 19.67
CA ALA A 9 -19.01 31.87 20.66
C ALA A 9 -19.78 30.82 21.50
N GLN A 10 -21.05 31.08 21.85
CA GLN A 10 -21.91 30.10 22.51
C GLN A 10 -22.32 28.94 21.57
N GLU A 11 -22.60 29.18 20.30
CA GLU A 11 -22.83 28.09 19.32
C GLU A 11 -21.56 27.29 19.07
N LEU A 12 -20.38 27.93 19.00
CA LEU A 12 -19.09 27.23 18.87
C LEU A 12 -18.74 26.42 20.14
N VAL A 13 -19.07 26.92 21.32
CA VAL A 13 -18.83 26.18 22.60
C VAL A 13 -19.90 25.11 22.83
N PHE A 14 -21.15 25.31 22.39
CA PHE A 14 -22.24 24.34 22.59
C PHE A 14 -22.22 23.19 21.55
N HIS A 15 -21.55 23.35 20.38
CA HIS A 15 -21.40 22.29 19.39
C HIS A 15 -20.14 21.45 19.56
N TYR A 16 -19.27 21.76 20.55
CA TYR A 16 -18.02 21.05 20.77
C TYR A 16 -17.96 20.33 22.11
N SER A 17 -19.05 19.69 22.53
CA SER A 17 -18.95 18.62 23.52
C SER A 17 -18.42 17.37 22.80
N MET A 18 -17.11 17.35 22.54
CA MET A 18 -16.45 16.16 21.97
C MET A 18 -16.74 14.96 22.88
N ASN A 19 -17.30 13.92 22.30
CA ASN A 19 -17.52 12.66 23.00
C ASN A 19 -16.15 12.06 23.40
N LYS A 20 -16.07 11.39 24.55
CA LYS A 20 -14.84 10.71 25.02
C LYS A 20 -14.16 9.86 23.96
N LYS A 21 -14.94 9.21 23.05
CA LYS A 21 -14.41 8.44 21.93
C LYS A 21 -13.69 9.31 20.90
N GLU A 22 -14.22 10.51 20.61
CA GLU A 22 -13.64 11.45 19.64
C GLU A 22 -12.34 12.05 20.17
N LEU A 23 -12.31 12.36 21.45
CA LEU A 23 -11.07 12.81 22.13
C LEU A 23 -10.01 11.72 22.11
N CYS A 24 -10.37 10.48 22.45
CA CYS A 24 -9.47 9.33 22.39
C CYS A 24 -8.93 9.11 20.96
N TYR A 25 -9.80 9.23 19.95
CA TYR A 25 -9.40 9.12 18.55
C TYR A 25 -8.36 10.17 18.15
N ILE A 26 -8.64 11.45 18.46
CA ILE A 26 -7.72 12.55 18.15
C ILE A 26 -6.38 12.35 18.85
N LEU A 27 -6.40 11.93 20.13
CA LEU A 27 -5.18 11.66 20.87
C LEU A 27 -4.33 10.58 20.20
N ILE A 28 -4.95 9.47 19.77
CA ILE A 28 -4.27 8.40 19.04
C ILE A 28 -3.65 8.94 17.76
N VAL A 29 -4.41 9.70 16.94
CA VAL A 29 -3.92 10.28 15.68
C VAL A 29 -2.74 11.22 15.93
N VAL A 30 -2.81 12.06 16.96
CA VAL A 30 -1.74 13.00 17.31
C VAL A 30 -0.49 12.23 17.76
N VAL A 31 -0.63 11.27 18.66
CA VAL A 31 0.50 10.46 19.17
C VAL A 31 1.18 9.71 18.02
N MET A 32 0.40 9.06 17.16
CA MET A 32 0.94 8.37 16.00
C MET A 32 1.60 9.34 14.99
N GLY A 33 0.96 10.48 14.73
CA GLY A 33 1.50 11.50 13.86
C GLY A 33 2.83 12.06 14.36
N VAL A 34 2.95 12.35 15.64
CA VAL A 34 4.20 12.79 16.29
C VAL A 34 5.27 11.70 16.20
N SER A 35 4.92 10.44 16.51
CA SER A 35 5.85 9.32 16.39
C SER A 35 6.39 9.16 14.96
N LEU A 36 5.52 9.18 13.96
CA LEU A 36 5.92 9.08 12.56
C LEU A 36 6.78 10.28 12.09
N LEU A 37 6.49 11.49 12.57
CA LEU A 37 7.32 12.66 12.28
C LEU A 37 8.70 12.55 12.94
N LEU A 38 8.77 12.04 14.17
CA LEU A 38 10.03 11.77 14.85
C LEU A 38 10.83 10.68 14.11
N GLY A 39 10.19 9.58 13.72
CA GLY A 39 10.82 8.53 12.91
C GLY A 39 11.38 9.07 11.58
N PHE A 40 10.60 9.88 10.89
CA PHE A 40 11.06 10.57 9.69
C PHE A 40 12.28 11.48 9.95
N ALA A 41 12.24 12.24 11.03
CA ALA A 41 13.33 13.14 11.41
C ALA A 41 14.62 12.37 11.75
N VAL A 42 14.51 11.27 12.50
CA VAL A 42 15.62 10.35 12.79
C VAL A 42 16.22 9.79 11.49
N GLU A 43 15.37 9.26 10.61
CA GLU A 43 15.81 8.62 9.38
C GLU A 43 16.45 9.60 8.36
N VAL A 44 16.00 10.85 8.32
CA VAL A 44 16.45 11.83 7.31
C VAL A 44 17.57 12.70 7.83
N PHE A 45 17.46 13.17 9.07
CA PHE A 45 18.41 14.12 9.66
C PHE A 45 19.43 13.47 10.60
N GLY A 46 19.34 12.15 10.84
CA GLY A 46 20.26 11.43 11.71
C GLY A 46 20.17 11.86 13.17
N ILE A 47 18.99 12.27 13.63
CA ILE A 47 18.77 12.71 15.01
C ILE A 47 18.88 11.50 15.93
N ASP A 48 19.82 11.54 16.88
CA ASP A 48 19.93 10.50 17.90
C ASP A 48 18.95 10.79 19.05
N LEU A 49 17.98 9.90 19.22
CA LEU A 49 17.00 9.96 20.30
C LEU A 49 17.47 9.19 21.56
N GLY A 50 18.64 8.58 21.53
CA GLY A 50 19.17 7.80 22.63
C GLY A 50 18.17 6.76 23.16
N GLN A 51 17.88 6.77 24.48
CA GLN A 51 16.95 5.82 25.09
C GLN A 51 15.48 5.97 24.68
N THR A 52 15.12 7.05 23.98
CA THR A 52 13.76 7.33 23.52
C THR A 52 13.54 6.95 22.05
N ALA A 53 14.49 6.31 21.38
CA ALA A 53 14.39 5.88 19.98
C ALA A 53 13.15 5.02 19.71
N TRP A 54 12.73 4.18 20.67
CA TRP A 54 11.51 3.37 20.56
C TRP A 54 10.25 4.20 20.26
N VAL A 55 10.20 5.49 20.65
CA VAL A 55 9.07 6.38 20.38
C VAL A 55 8.92 6.64 18.86
N ALA A 56 10.02 6.60 18.11
CA ALA A 56 10.01 6.77 16.67
C ALA A 56 9.60 5.46 15.92
N ASP A 57 9.94 4.30 16.49
CA ASP A 57 9.90 3.03 15.76
C ASP A 57 8.67 2.15 16.03
N TRP A 58 7.90 2.41 17.11
CA TRP A 58 6.78 1.55 17.49
C TRP A 58 5.61 1.60 16.51
N VAL A 59 5.46 2.69 15.72
CA VAL A 59 4.38 2.86 14.75
C VAL A 59 4.78 2.27 13.40
N SER A 60 4.70 0.95 13.28
CA SER A 60 4.80 0.28 11.98
C SER A 60 3.45 0.26 11.25
N SER A 61 3.47 -0.03 9.95
CA SER A 61 2.25 -0.14 9.13
C SER A 61 1.24 -1.15 9.68
N PRO A 62 1.63 -2.38 10.09
CA PRO A 62 0.71 -3.31 10.74
C PRO A 62 0.15 -2.81 12.06
N VAL A 63 0.98 -2.15 12.89
CA VAL A 63 0.54 -1.58 14.17
C VAL A 63 -0.47 -0.45 13.95
N ALA A 64 -0.21 0.45 13.01
CA ALA A 64 -1.13 1.54 12.68
C ALA A 64 -2.51 1.01 12.25
N LEU A 65 -2.52 0.01 11.35
CA LEU A 65 -3.75 -0.65 10.93
C LEU A 65 -4.46 -1.32 12.12
N ALA A 66 -3.72 -2.08 12.95
CA ALA A 66 -4.28 -2.79 14.08
C ALA A 66 -4.89 -1.83 15.12
N VAL A 67 -4.19 -0.75 15.46
CA VAL A 67 -4.69 0.27 16.40
C VAL A 67 -5.98 0.91 15.87
N GLY A 68 -6.01 1.30 14.58
CA GLY A 68 -7.22 1.82 13.96
C GLY A 68 -8.37 0.81 13.96
N PHE A 69 -8.08 -0.44 13.64
CA PHE A 69 -9.07 -1.53 13.63
C PHE A 69 -9.62 -1.83 15.03
N VAL A 70 -8.75 -1.96 16.04
CA VAL A 70 -9.17 -2.18 17.43
C VAL A 70 -10.02 -1.02 17.91
N PHE A 71 -9.63 0.23 17.61
CA PHE A 71 -10.44 1.40 17.92
C PHE A 71 -11.84 1.28 17.30
N ALA A 72 -11.93 0.96 16.00
CA ALA A 72 -13.21 0.82 15.30
C ALA A 72 -14.07 -0.33 15.85
N MET A 73 -13.44 -1.41 16.30
CA MET A 73 -14.14 -2.54 16.93
C MET A 73 -14.72 -2.20 18.31
N LEU A 74 -14.00 -1.40 19.10
CA LEU A 74 -14.40 -1.04 20.48
C LEU A 74 -15.38 0.14 20.51
N PHE A 75 -15.09 1.18 19.73
CA PHE A 75 -15.79 2.48 19.82
C PHE A 75 -16.67 2.77 18.60
N GLY A 76 -16.59 1.96 17.53
CA GLY A 76 -17.31 2.21 16.29
C GLY A 76 -16.71 3.35 15.45
N LYS A 77 -17.49 3.87 14.50
CA LYS A 77 -17.05 4.94 13.60
C LYS A 77 -16.81 6.24 14.37
N ALA A 78 -15.60 6.80 14.26
CA ALA A 78 -15.30 8.18 14.60
C ALA A 78 -14.89 8.90 13.31
N PHE A 79 -15.44 10.08 13.05
CA PHE A 79 -15.12 10.92 11.91
C PHE A 79 -15.10 10.20 10.53
N PRO A 80 -16.17 9.52 10.10
CA PRO A 80 -16.15 8.64 8.93
C PRO A 80 -15.77 9.36 7.63
N ASP A 81 -16.25 10.58 7.40
CA ASP A 81 -15.95 11.36 6.19
C ASP A 81 -14.50 11.86 6.19
N PHE A 82 -13.97 12.24 7.36
CA PHE A 82 -12.58 12.61 7.54
C PHE A 82 -11.67 11.41 7.25
N ASN A 83 -11.94 10.24 7.84
CA ASN A 83 -11.16 9.02 7.62
C ASN A 83 -11.12 8.62 6.15
N LYS A 84 -12.29 8.64 5.49
CA LYS A 84 -12.42 8.35 4.06
C LYS A 84 -11.61 9.32 3.19
N THR A 85 -11.64 10.61 3.53
CA THR A 85 -10.92 11.64 2.78
C THR A 85 -9.43 11.55 3.03
N MET A 86 -9.00 11.42 4.28
CA MET A 86 -7.59 11.37 4.65
C MET A 86 -6.91 10.12 4.15
N SER A 87 -7.51 8.93 4.34
CA SER A 87 -6.95 7.69 3.82
C SER A 87 -6.71 7.76 2.32
N LYS A 88 -7.68 8.26 1.56
CA LYS A 88 -7.57 8.41 0.10
C LYS A 88 -6.46 9.39 -0.31
N LYS A 89 -6.43 10.59 0.30
CA LYS A 89 -5.43 11.62 -0.05
C LYS A 89 -4.02 11.18 0.34
N LEU A 90 -3.85 10.66 1.55
CA LEU A 90 -2.55 10.20 2.02
C LEU A 90 -2.00 9.07 1.14
N LEU A 91 -2.84 8.08 0.78
CA LEU A 91 -2.44 7.03 -0.16
C LEU A 91 -2.02 7.60 -1.53
N GLN A 92 -2.77 8.55 -2.07
CA GLN A 92 -2.44 9.16 -3.36
C GLN A 92 -1.09 9.89 -3.31
N TYR A 93 -0.85 10.71 -2.29
CA TYR A 93 0.41 11.43 -2.11
C TYR A 93 1.58 10.47 -1.84
N SER A 94 1.34 9.44 -1.06
CA SER A 94 2.35 8.40 -0.81
C SER A 94 2.75 7.67 -2.08
N VAL A 95 1.80 7.31 -2.93
CA VAL A 95 2.10 6.66 -4.22
C VAL A 95 2.98 7.56 -5.08
N ILE A 96 2.69 8.87 -5.16
CA ILE A 96 3.55 9.83 -5.86
C ILE A 96 4.96 9.85 -5.24
N GLY A 97 5.05 9.93 -3.91
CA GLY A 97 6.32 9.95 -3.18
C GLY A 97 7.14 8.66 -3.35
N LEU A 98 6.49 7.49 -3.44
CA LEU A 98 7.18 6.23 -3.75
C LEU A 98 7.86 6.26 -5.12
N GLY A 99 7.33 7.02 -6.08
CA GLY A 99 7.95 7.21 -7.39
C GLY A 99 9.38 7.75 -7.31
N PHE A 100 9.69 8.57 -6.30
CA PHE A 100 11.05 9.05 -6.06
C PHE A 100 12.01 7.98 -5.54
N GLY A 101 11.51 6.87 -5.00
CA GLY A 101 12.33 5.73 -4.58
C GLY A 101 12.62 4.73 -5.70
N MET A 102 12.16 4.99 -6.92
CA MET A 102 12.23 4.05 -8.04
C MET A 102 13.17 4.57 -9.13
N ASN A 103 13.89 3.64 -9.76
CA ASN A 103 14.72 3.93 -10.92
C ASN A 103 14.28 3.04 -12.09
N VAL A 104 13.85 3.66 -13.19
CA VAL A 104 13.34 2.95 -14.38
C VAL A 104 14.42 2.08 -15.00
N ASP A 105 15.65 2.58 -15.13
CA ASP A 105 16.73 1.86 -15.81
C ASP A 105 17.16 0.62 -15.02
N LYS A 106 17.28 0.75 -13.68
CA LYS A 106 17.55 -0.39 -12.80
C LYS A 106 16.40 -1.40 -12.81
N ALA A 107 15.16 -0.92 -12.84
CA ALA A 107 13.98 -1.77 -12.92
C ALA A 107 13.92 -2.55 -14.25
N LEU A 108 14.27 -1.91 -15.36
CA LEU A 108 14.35 -2.56 -16.67
C LEU A 108 15.54 -3.52 -16.80
N ALA A 109 16.72 -3.13 -16.26
CA ALA A 109 17.92 -3.95 -16.28
C ALA A 109 17.80 -5.25 -15.43
N SER A 110 17.14 -5.16 -14.28
CA SER A 110 16.87 -6.34 -13.42
C SER A 110 15.81 -7.30 -14.00
N GLY A 111 15.21 -6.96 -15.13
CA GLY A 111 13.85 -7.35 -15.39
C GLY A 111 13.54 -8.24 -16.57
N SER A 112 14.44 -8.77 -17.40
CA SER A 112 13.97 -9.62 -18.49
C SER A 112 13.36 -10.94 -17.99
N GLU A 113 13.97 -11.63 -17.06
CA GLU A 113 13.46 -12.87 -16.48
C GLU A 113 12.32 -12.63 -15.47
N GLY A 114 12.47 -11.68 -14.57
CA GLY A 114 11.42 -11.31 -13.62
C GLY A 114 10.22 -10.60 -14.24
N MET A 115 10.38 -9.94 -15.40
CA MET A 115 9.31 -9.20 -16.06
C MET A 115 8.30 -10.15 -16.70
N MET A 116 8.73 -11.21 -17.37
CA MET A 116 7.82 -12.20 -17.96
C MET A 116 6.98 -12.88 -16.88
N PHE A 117 7.61 -13.28 -15.77
CA PHE A 117 6.87 -13.84 -14.64
C PHE A 117 5.89 -12.82 -14.04
N THR A 118 6.29 -11.56 -13.94
CA THR A 118 5.41 -10.49 -13.44
C THR A 118 4.20 -10.30 -14.34
N ILE A 119 4.38 -10.29 -15.68
CA ILE A 119 3.27 -10.21 -16.64
C ILE A 119 2.29 -11.36 -16.43
N VAL A 120 2.81 -12.58 -16.46
CA VAL A 120 1.98 -13.79 -16.30
C VAL A 120 1.26 -13.80 -14.95
N SER A 121 1.96 -13.45 -13.87
CA SER A 121 1.37 -13.43 -12.53
C SER A 121 0.31 -12.32 -12.37
N VAL A 122 0.51 -11.14 -12.94
CA VAL A 122 -0.48 -10.05 -12.87
C VAL A 122 -1.75 -10.40 -13.62
N PHE A 123 -1.63 -10.79 -14.87
CA PHE A 123 -2.80 -11.15 -15.69
C PHE A 123 -3.44 -12.47 -15.21
N GLY A 124 -2.64 -13.44 -14.81
CA GLY A 124 -3.11 -14.69 -14.20
C GLY A 124 -3.92 -14.44 -12.93
N THR A 125 -3.43 -13.58 -12.05
CA THR A 125 -4.15 -13.21 -10.81
C THR A 125 -5.46 -12.49 -11.12
N LEU A 126 -5.50 -11.60 -12.11
CA LEU A 126 -6.74 -10.93 -12.53
C LEU A 126 -7.74 -11.93 -13.12
N ALA A 127 -7.28 -12.88 -13.93
CA ALA A 127 -8.11 -13.92 -14.51
C ALA A 127 -8.67 -14.87 -13.42
N LEU A 128 -7.81 -15.32 -12.50
CA LEU A 128 -8.23 -16.13 -11.34
C LEU A 128 -9.19 -15.35 -10.44
N GLY A 129 -8.95 -14.06 -10.25
CA GLY A 129 -9.84 -13.21 -9.47
C GLY A 129 -11.23 -13.07 -10.07
N TRP A 130 -11.32 -12.96 -11.39
CA TRP A 130 -12.60 -13.01 -12.09
C TRP A 130 -13.26 -14.38 -11.95
N LEU A 131 -12.50 -15.48 -12.10
CA LEU A 131 -12.99 -16.83 -11.98
C LEU A 131 -13.51 -17.11 -10.56
N PHE A 132 -12.69 -16.90 -9.53
CA PHE A 132 -13.06 -17.16 -8.14
C PHE A 132 -14.13 -16.18 -7.65
N GLY A 133 -13.92 -14.88 -7.87
CA GLY A 133 -14.81 -13.86 -7.34
C GLY A 133 -16.16 -13.84 -8.04
N ARG A 134 -16.15 -13.76 -9.38
CA ARG A 134 -17.40 -13.57 -10.14
C ARG A 134 -18.14 -14.86 -10.43
N LYS A 135 -17.43 -15.90 -10.91
CA LYS A 135 -18.09 -17.14 -11.33
C LYS A 135 -18.37 -18.06 -10.14
N LEU A 136 -17.40 -18.23 -9.23
CA LEU A 136 -17.51 -19.23 -8.16
C LEU A 136 -18.23 -18.69 -6.92
N LEU A 137 -17.83 -17.49 -6.45
CA LEU A 137 -18.29 -16.94 -5.17
C LEU A 137 -19.41 -15.90 -5.30
N GLY A 138 -19.69 -15.40 -6.51
CA GLY A 138 -20.70 -14.38 -6.75
C GLY A 138 -20.41 -13.06 -6.05
N VAL A 139 -19.12 -12.70 -5.89
CA VAL A 139 -18.69 -11.43 -5.33
C VAL A 139 -19.02 -10.33 -6.32
N ASP A 140 -19.38 -9.15 -5.83
CA ASP A 140 -19.68 -8.00 -6.68
C ASP A 140 -18.47 -7.60 -7.54
N SER A 141 -18.75 -7.07 -8.74
CA SER A 141 -17.76 -6.80 -9.77
C SER A 141 -16.65 -5.87 -9.33
N GLN A 142 -17.00 -4.79 -8.61
CA GLN A 142 -16.04 -3.80 -8.14
C GLN A 142 -15.13 -4.38 -7.06
N THR A 143 -15.72 -5.02 -6.06
CA THR A 143 -14.96 -5.65 -4.97
C THR A 143 -14.04 -6.75 -5.49
N SER A 144 -14.54 -7.63 -6.35
CA SER A 144 -13.74 -8.70 -6.95
C SER A 144 -12.57 -8.17 -7.77
N TYR A 145 -12.79 -7.15 -8.58
CA TYR A 145 -11.73 -6.55 -9.40
C TYR A 145 -10.69 -5.81 -8.53
N LEU A 146 -11.13 -5.08 -7.51
CA LEU A 146 -10.24 -4.39 -6.57
C LEU A 146 -9.36 -5.38 -5.79
N LEU A 147 -9.94 -6.47 -5.29
CA LEU A 147 -9.19 -7.54 -4.63
C LEU A 147 -8.15 -8.15 -5.56
N SER A 148 -8.57 -8.49 -6.79
CA SER A 148 -7.69 -9.08 -7.79
C SER A 148 -6.54 -8.15 -8.16
N SER A 149 -6.83 -6.86 -8.34
CA SER A 149 -5.83 -5.82 -8.62
C SER A 149 -4.85 -5.63 -7.47
N GLY A 150 -5.35 -5.64 -6.23
CA GLY A 150 -4.54 -5.56 -5.03
C GLY A 150 -3.60 -6.76 -4.91
N THR A 151 -4.13 -7.98 -5.04
CA THR A 151 -3.35 -9.22 -5.01
C THR A 151 -2.33 -9.28 -6.15
N ALA A 152 -2.71 -8.82 -7.35
CA ALA A 152 -1.85 -8.89 -8.52
C ALA A 152 -0.60 -8.01 -8.43
N ILE A 153 -0.63 -6.87 -7.75
CA ILE A 153 0.46 -5.88 -7.82
C ILE A 153 1.05 -5.57 -6.44
N CYS A 154 0.41 -4.64 -5.70
CA CYS A 154 0.97 -4.11 -4.45
C CYS A 154 -0.10 -3.76 -3.42
N GLY A 155 -1.15 -4.55 -3.32
CA GLY A 155 -2.17 -4.42 -2.28
C GLY A 155 -2.94 -3.11 -2.34
N GLY A 156 -2.89 -2.38 -1.25
CA GLY A 156 -3.65 -1.15 -1.06
C GLY A 156 -3.39 -0.08 -2.10
N SER A 157 -2.15 0.07 -2.58
CA SER A 157 -1.79 1.06 -3.60
C SER A 157 -2.49 0.80 -4.94
N ALA A 158 -2.54 -0.46 -5.36
CA ALA A 158 -3.24 -0.85 -6.59
C ALA A 158 -4.76 -0.62 -6.46
N ILE A 159 -5.35 -0.97 -5.30
CA ILE A 159 -6.76 -0.71 -5.00
C ILE A 159 -7.05 0.80 -5.04
N ALA A 160 -6.19 1.61 -4.41
CA ALA A 160 -6.33 3.06 -4.39
C ALA A 160 -6.21 3.70 -5.78
N ALA A 161 -5.36 3.14 -6.64
CA ALA A 161 -5.19 3.59 -8.01
C ALA A 161 -6.41 3.25 -8.89
N VAL A 162 -6.87 2.01 -8.80
CA VAL A 162 -7.93 1.47 -9.66
C VAL A 162 -9.33 1.90 -9.21
N GLY A 163 -9.55 2.01 -7.90
CA GLY A 163 -10.86 2.34 -7.33
C GLY A 163 -11.51 3.61 -7.90
N PRO A 164 -10.81 4.76 -7.97
CA PRO A 164 -11.34 5.96 -8.62
C PRO A 164 -11.64 5.80 -10.09
N ILE A 165 -10.87 4.98 -10.82
CA ILE A 165 -11.04 4.75 -12.25
C ILE A 165 -12.38 4.06 -12.53
N ILE A 166 -12.67 3.00 -11.76
CA ILE A 166 -13.95 2.27 -11.88
C ILE A 166 -15.10 2.93 -11.12
N LYS A 167 -14.87 4.12 -10.56
CA LYS A 167 -15.84 4.80 -9.67
C LYS A 167 -16.35 3.86 -8.58
N ALA A 168 -15.43 3.14 -7.94
CA ALA A 168 -15.76 2.15 -6.94
C ALA A 168 -16.53 2.76 -5.77
N ARG A 169 -17.52 2.02 -5.29
CA ARG A 169 -18.24 2.37 -4.07
C ARG A 169 -17.25 2.34 -2.89
N ALA A 170 -17.43 3.26 -1.95
CA ALA A 170 -16.58 3.33 -0.75
C ALA A 170 -16.56 2.01 0.01
N GLU A 171 -17.70 1.32 0.04
CA GLU A 171 -17.87 0.01 0.64
C GLU A 171 -17.00 -1.04 -0.05
N SER A 172 -17.06 -1.15 -1.38
CA SER A 172 -16.22 -2.09 -2.15
C SER A 172 -14.73 -1.83 -1.95
N MET A 173 -14.32 -0.56 -1.88
CA MET A 173 -12.93 -0.21 -1.56
C MET A 173 -12.52 -0.63 -0.15
N SER A 174 -13.36 -0.33 0.85
CA SER A 174 -13.08 -0.68 2.25
C SER A 174 -12.98 -2.20 2.44
N VAL A 175 -13.87 -2.94 1.79
CA VAL A 175 -13.85 -4.41 1.79
C VAL A 175 -12.56 -4.95 1.20
N ALA A 176 -12.21 -4.52 -0.02
CA ALA A 176 -11.03 -4.99 -0.71
C ALA A 176 -9.74 -4.65 0.07
N LEU A 177 -9.63 -3.41 0.58
CA LEU A 177 -8.51 -2.99 1.42
C LEU A 177 -8.44 -3.82 2.71
N GLY A 178 -9.57 -4.03 3.39
CA GLY A 178 -9.62 -4.80 4.63
C GLY A 178 -9.13 -6.24 4.44
N VAL A 179 -9.61 -6.93 3.39
CA VAL A 179 -9.16 -8.29 3.09
C VAL A 179 -7.66 -8.33 2.83
N VAL A 180 -7.16 -7.46 1.95
CA VAL A 180 -5.74 -7.42 1.60
C VAL A 180 -4.87 -7.13 2.81
N PHE A 181 -5.28 -6.22 3.69
CA PHE A 181 -4.50 -5.89 4.88
C PHE A 181 -4.51 -6.99 5.94
N ILE A 182 -5.64 -7.69 6.13
CA ILE A 182 -5.68 -8.86 7.00
C ILE A 182 -4.70 -9.93 6.50
N LEU A 183 -4.73 -10.23 5.20
CA LEU A 183 -3.84 -11.23 4.62
C LEU A 183 -2.37 -10.80 4.70
N ASN A 184 -2.06 -9.51 4.52
CA ASN A 184 -0.71 -8.98 4.68
C ASN A 184 -0.20 -9.07 6.12
N ALA A 185 -1.05 -8.76 7.10
CA ALA A 185 -0.67 -8.89 8.50
C ALA A 185 -0.35 -10.36 8.86
N ILE A 186 -1.13 -11.30 8.34
CA ILE A 186 -0.85 -12.74 8.51
C ILE A 186 0.46 -13.11 7.80
N ALA A 187 0.63 -12.67 6.54
CA ALA A 187 1.79 -12.98 5.73
C ALA A 187 3.11 -12.53 6.37
N LEU A 188 3.13 -11.35 7.00
CA LEU A 188 4.30 -10.80 7.68
C LEU A 188 4.93 -11.79 8.67
N PHE A 189 4.10 -12.55 9.39
CA PHE A 189 4.56 -13.50 10.39
C PHE A 189 4.72 -14.93 9.83
N VAL A 190 3.81 -15.33 8.94
CA VAL A 190 3.76 -16.72 8.45
C VAL A 190 4.83 -17.01 7.40
N PHE A 191 5.15 -16.04 6.53
CA PHE A 191 6.10 -16.26 5.44
C PHE A 191 7.52 -16.56 5.90
N PRO A 192 8.11 -15.82 6.87
CA PRO A 192 9.45 -16.16 7.36
C PRO A 192 9.53 -17.58 7.94
N ILE A 193 8.49 -18.03 8.67
CA ILE A 193 8.41 -19.36 9.24
C ILE A 193 8.35 -20.44 8.13
N ILE A 194 7.55 -20.20 7.09
CA ILE A 194 7.46 -21.13 5.95
C ILE A 194 8.78 -21.14 5.17
N GLY A 195 9.41 -19.98 4.95
CA GLY A 195 10.70 -19.85 4.27
C GLY A 195 11.79 -20.63 4.98
N ASP A 196 11.84 -20.55 6.30
CA ASP A 196 12.75 -21.32 7.16
C ASP A 196 12.48 -22.84 7.06
N ALA A 197 11.23 -23.24 7.21
CA ALA A 197 10.82 -24.64 7.11
C ALA A 197 11.14 -25.28 5.74
N LEU A 198 11.17 -24.45 4.67
CA LEU A 198 11.55 -24.87 3.32
C LEU A 198 13.04 -24.68 3.03
N SER A 199 13.83 -24.21 4.00
CA SER A 199 15.28 -23.95 3.87
C SER A 199 15.61 -23.07 2.66
N MET A 200 14.83 -22.02 2.43
CA MET A 200 14.97 -21.13 1.28
C MET A 200 16.26 -20.32 1.38
N THR A 201 16.92 -20.10 0.22
CA THR A 201 18.01 -19.12 0.12
C THR A 201 17.47 -17.69 0.29
N MET A 202 18.35 -16.72 0.59
CA MET A 202 17.96 -15.30 0.70
C MET A 202 17.29 -14.80 -0.57
N LYS A 203 17.81 -15.20 -1.74
CA LYS A 203 17.24 -14.84 -3.05
C LYS A 203 15.85 -15.46 -3.23
N GLN A 204 15.70 -16.77 -2.98
CA GLN A 204 14.42 -17.47 -3.11
C GLN A 204 13.36 -16.86 -2.21
N PHE A 205 13.66 -16.68 -0.93
CA PHE A 205 12.71 -16.08 0.01
C PHE A 205 12.35 -14.65 -0.39
N GLY A 206 13.34 -13.82 -0.75
CA GLY A 206 13.11 -12.46 -1.19
C GLY A 206 12.20 -12.38 -2.42
N MET A 207 12.42 -13.22 -3.41
CA MET A 207 11.56 -13.34 -4.61
C MET A 207 10.14 -13.77 -4.24
N TRP A 208 10.02 -14.82 -3.41
CA TRP A 208 8.72 -15.35 -3.00
C TRP A 208 7.92 -14.32 -2.21
N ALA A 209 8.53 -13.71 -1.20
CA ALA A 209 7.90 -12.67 -0.39
C ALA A 209 7.44 -11.46 -1.25
N ALA A 210 8.27 -11.03 -2.20
CA ALA A 210 7.91 -9.93 -3.10
C ALA A 210 6.68 -10.22 -3.95
N ILE A 211 6.51 -11.47 -4.38
CA ILE A 211 5.42 -11.89 -5.27
C ILE A 211 4.15 -12.17 -4.46
N ALA A 212 4.27 -12.91 -3.39
CA ALA A 212 3.13 -13.47 -2.67
C ALA A 212 2.56 -12.55 -1.59
N ILE A 213 3.37 -11.71 -0.93
CA ILE A 213 2.88 -10.71 0.02
C ILE A 213 2.45 -9.47 -0.75
N HIS A 214 1.25 -8.98 -0.52
CA HIS A 214 0.66 -7.94 -1.35
C HIS A 214 1.27 -6.55 -1.12
N ASP A 215 1.48 -6.12 0.14
CA ASP A 215 1.94 -4.78 0.48
C ASP A 215 3.46 -4.67 0.63
N THR A 216 4.01 -3.52 0.21
CA THR A 216 5.44 -3.26 0.29
C THR A 216 5.96 -3.25 1.73
N SER A 217 5.20 -2.68 2.68
CA SER A 217 5.63 -2.61 4.08
C SER A 217 5.72 -4.01 4.70
N SER A 218 4.75 -4.88 4.40
CA SER A 218 4.75 -6.27 4.87
C SER A 218 5.86 -7.10 4.22
N VAL A 219 6.19 -6.83 2.94
CA VAL A 219 7.34 -7.43 2.26
C VAL A 219 8.66 -7.05 2.94
N VAL A 220 8.84 -5.75 3.21
CA VAL A 220 10.02 -5.23 3.92
C VAL A 220 10.13 -5.88 5.32
N GLY A 221 9.02 -5.94 6.05
CA GLY A 221 8.98 -6.56 7.36
C GLY A 221 9.31 -8.05 7.35
N ALA A 222 8.74 -8.81 6.39
CA ALA A 222 9.01 -10.23 6.24
C ALA A 222 10.46 -10.50 5.80
N GLY A 223 10.98 -9.71 4.86
CA GLY A 223 12.38 -9.79 4.43
C GLY A 223 13.35 -9.51 5.57
N ALA A 224 13.12 -8.43 6.33
CA ALA A 224 13.93 -8.10 7.49
C ALA A 224 13.88 -9.17 8.58
N ALA A 225 12.70 -9.77 8.83
CA ALA A 225 12.55 -10.85 9.79
C ALA A 225 13.33 -12.08 9.35
N TYR A 226 13.28 -12.43 8.06
CA TYR A 226 14.04 -13.57 7.51
C TYR A 226 15.55 -13.36 7.58
N ASP A 227 16.03 -12.15 7.25
CA ASP A 227 17.45 -11.79 7.41
C ASP A 227 17.93 -11.92 8.86
N GLN A 228 17.07 -11.50 9.83
CA GLN A 228 17.37 -11.63 11.26
C GLN A 228 17.40 -13.09 11.76
N MET A 229 16.58 -13.96 11.15
CA MET A 229 16.57 -15.40 11.48
C MET A 229 17.81 -16.12 10.95
N HIS A 230 18.40 -15.63 9.85
CA HIS A 230 19.50 -16.31 9.14
C HIS A 230 20.69 -15.39 8.83
N PRO A 231 21.34 -14.76 9.84
CA PRO A 231 22.45 -13.84 9.61
C PRO A 231 23.64 -14.51 8.91
N GLU A 232 23.85 -15.82 9.13
CA GLU A 232 24.86 -16.63 8.48
C GLU A 232 24.63 -16.79 6.96
N LEU A 233 23.37 -16.89 6.52
CA LEU A 233 23.04 -16.95 5.09
C LEU A 233 23.23 -15.59 4.42
N VAL A 234 22.90 -14.50 5.09
CA VAL A 234 23.18 -13.14 4.60
C VAL A 234 24.68 -12.97 4.38
N ALA A 235 25.50 -13.38 5.35
CA ALA A 235 26.95 -13.27 5.25
C ALA A 235 27.55 -14.17 4.15
N SER A 236 27.06 -15.40 4.01
CA SER A 236 27.60 -16.36 3.05
C SER A 236 27.14 -16.12 1.61
N GLN A 237 25.90 -15.67 1.41
CA GLN A 237 25.34 -15.40 0.09
C GLN A 237 25.62 -13.98 -0.41
N GLY A 238 26.04 -13.06 0.48
CA GLY A 238 26.35 -11.68 0.15
C GLY A 238 25.12 -10.87 -0.32
N VAL A 239 23.91 -11.39 -0.07
CA VAL A 239 22.65 -10.77 -0.46
C VAL A 239 21.62 -10.92 0.65
N SER A 240 20.80 -9.90 0.85
CA SER A 240 19.74 -9.86 1.85
C SER A 240 18.39 -10.17 1.20
N ALA A 241 17.57 -10.97 1.86
CA ALA A 241 16.20 -11.24 1.41
C ALA A 241 15.35 -9.95 1.38
N LEU A 242 15.59 -9.05 2.32
CA LEU A 242 14.99 -7.72 2.34
C LEU A 242 15.30 -6.92 1.07
N GLU A 243 16.57 -6.90 0.64
CA GLU A 243 17.01 -6.18 -0.55
C GLU A 243 16.37 -6.75 -1.81
N VAL A 244 16.43 -8.06 -2.00
CA VAL A 244 15.80 -8.77 -3.14
C VAL A 244 14.30 -8.50 -3.17
N ALA A 245 13.63 -8.71 -2.03
CA ALA A 245 12.19 -8.56 -1.92
C ALA A 245 11.73 -7.12 -2.24
N THR A 246 12.44 -6.13 -1.70
CA THR A 246 12.11 -4.72 -1.92
C THR A 246 12.30 -4.33 -3.38
N THR A 247 13.42 -4.71 -4.01
CA THR A 247 13.72 -4.41 -5.41
C THR A 247 12.65 -4.98 -6.35
N ILE A 248 12.33 -6.26 -6.20
CA ILE A 248 11.31 -6.91 -7.04
C ILE A 248 9.92 -6.30 -6.80
N LYS A 249 9.59 -6.01 -5.54
CA LYS A 249 8.30 -5.38 -5.20
C LYS A 249 8.14 -4.00 -5.81
N LEU A 250 9.19 -3.18 -5.79
CA LEU A 250 9.17 -1.85 -6.40
C LEU A 250 9.02 -1.92 -7.93
N THR A 251 9.73 -2.85 -8.58
CA THR A 251 9.57 -3.10 -10.03
C THR A 251 8.13 -3.51 -10.36
N ARG A 252 7.55 -4.38 -9.55
CA ARG A 252 6.16 -4.82 -9.73
C ARG A 252 5.15 -3.68 -9.53
N ALA A 253 5.45 -2.70 -8.68
CA ALA A 253 4.59 -1.54 -8.48
C ALA A 253 4.44 -0.69 -9.77
N LEU A 254 5.36 -0.72 -10.72
CA LEU A 254 5.23 -0.05 -12.03
C LEU A 254 4.01 -0.54 -12.82
N TRP A 255 3.59 -1.78 -12.62
CA TRP A 255 2.40 -2.34 -13.27
C TRP A 255 1.09 -1.69 -12.86
N ILE A 256 1.09 -0.87 -11.77
CA ILE A 256 -0.05 -0.01 -11.43
C ILE A 256 -0.43 0.88 -12.62
N VAL A 257 0.56 1.42 -13.32
CA VAL A 257 0.34 2.30 -14.48
C VAL A 257 -0.35 1.54 -15.61
N VAL A 258 0.18 0.36 -15.95
CA VAL A 258 -0.41 -0.49 -16.99
C VAL A 258 -1.83 -0.88 -16.62
N LEU A 259 -2.04 -1.32 -15.37
CA LEU A 259 -3.36 -1.70 -14.89
C LEU A 259 -4.34 -0.51 -14.93
N ALA A 260 -3.90 0.68 -14.52
CA ALA A 260 -4.71 1.88 -14.54
C ALA A 260 -5.16 2.27 -15.96
N LEU A 261 -4.28 2.12 -16.94
CA LEU A 261 -4.58 2.39 -18.35
C LEU A 261 -5.52 1.34 -18.96
N VAL A 262 -5.41 0.08 -18.55
CA VAL A 262 -6.22 -1.02 -19.09
C VAL A 262 -7.59 -1.14 -18.39
N THR A 263 -7.70 -0.75 -17.13
CA THR A 263 -8.92 -0.83 -16.32
C THR A 263 -10.18 -0.21 -16.99
N PRO A 264 -10.12 0.98 -17.62
CA PRO A 264 -11.30 1.58 -18.27
C PRO A 264 -11.92 0.72 -19.35
N PHE A 265 -11.13 -0.11 -20.03
CA PHE A 265 -11.62 -1.00 -21.08
C PHE A 265 -12.52 -2.11 -20.51
N PHE A 266 -12.17 -2.67 -19.35
CA PHE A 266 -12.98 -3.69 -18.67
C PHE A 266 -14.29 -3.15 -18.09
N PHE A 267 -14.29 -1.89 -17.66
CA PHE A 267 -15.44 -1.26 -17.01
C PHE A 267 -16.20 -0.29 -17.92
N ARG A 268 -15.95 -0.30 -19.23
CA ARG A 268 -16.53 0.62 -20.21
C ARG A 268 -18.06 0.68 -20.14
N LYS A 269 -18.74 -0.48 -20.05
CA LYS A 269 -20.21 -0.54 -19.93
C LYS A 269 -20.73 0.06 -18.64
N SER A 270 -20.03 -0.17 -17.53
CA SER A 270 -20.40 0.37 -16.22
C SER A 270 -20.17 1.89 -16.14
N LEU A 271 -19.14 2.39 -16.80
CA LEU A 271 -18.81 3.81 -16.86
C LEU A 271 -19.75 4.59 -17.78
N ALA A 272 -20.24 3.98 -18.87
CA ALA A 272 -21.17 4.57 -19.82
C ALA A 272 -22.58 4.75 -19.22
N ASN A 273 -23.01 3.89 -18.32
CA ASN A 273 -24.32 3.93 -17.67
C ASN A 273 -24.44 4.93 -16.51
N THR A 274 -23.37 5.58 -16.11
CA THR A 274 -23.42 6.70 -15.17
C THR A 274 -23.74 7.97 -15.95
N ALA A 275 -25.03 8.24 -16.10
CA ALA A 275 -25.61 9.30 -16.89
C ALA A 275 -25.10 10.70 -16.49
N ASP A 276 -24.28 11.24 -17.30
CA ASP A 276 -24.34 12.59 -17.79
C ASP A 276 -23.82 12.52 -19.23
N GLY A 277 -24.67 12.82 -20.17
CA GLY A 277 -24.50 12.59 -21.61
C GLY A 277 -23.30 13.25 -22.31
N GLN A 278 -22.22 13.50 -21.61
CA GLN A 278 -20.93 13.87 -22.14
C GLN A 278 -19.98 12.65 -22.04
N SER A 279 -19.71 12.04 -23.16
CA SER A 279 -18.63 11.05 -23.34
C SER A 279 -17.31 11.73 -22.99
N LYS A 280 -16.91 11.70 -21.72
CA LYS A 280 -15.58 12.18 -21.30
C LYS A 280 -14.52 11.31 -22.00
N PRO A 281 -13.49 11.91 -22.62
CA PRO A 281 -12.45 11.17 -23.27
C PRO A 281 -11.78 10.20 -22.27
N TRP A 282 -11.36 9.02 -22.74
CA TRP A 282 -10.81 7.94 -21.92
C TRP A 282 -9.68 8.37 -20.98
N TYR A 283 -8.83 9.33 -21.39
CA TYR A 283 -7.75 9.88 -20.59
C TYR A 283 -8.24 10.70 -19.36
N SER A 284 -9.48 11.21 -19.37
CA SER A 284 -10.06 11.88 -18.21
C SER A 284 -10.37 10.93 -17.06
N SER A 285 -10.37 9.61 -17.34
CA SER A 285 -10.58 8.57 -16.35
C SER A 285 -9.28 8.19 -15.62
N VAL A 286 -8.11 8.64 -16.11
CA VAL A 286 -6.82 8.42 -15.45
C VAL A 286 -6.69 9.37 -14.27
N PRO A 287 -6.57 8.87 -13.04
CA PRO A 287 -6.41 9.74 -11.87
C PRO A 287 -5.12 10.56 -11.95
N ARG A 288 -5.20 11.83 -11.63
CA ARG A 288 -4.06 12.77 -11.72
C ARG A 288 -2.84 12.30 -10.93
N PHE A 289 -3.02 11.61 -9.79
CA PHE A 289 -1.91 11.13 -8.98
C PHE A 289 -1.05 10.09 -9.70
N ILE A 290 -1.62 9.31 -10.64
CA ILE A 290 -0.86 8.34 -11.45
C ILE A 290 0.04 9.07 -12.43
N VAL A 291 -0.45 10.14 -13.04
CA VAL A 291 0.38 10.99 -13.91
C VAL A 291 1.55 11.56 -13.12
N TRP A 292 1.29 12.09 -11.92
CA TRP A 292 2.34 12.61 -11.04
C TRP A 292 3.31 11.53 -10.55
N PHE A 293 2.83 10.30 -10.34
CA PHE A 293 3.69 9.16 -10.02
C PHE A 293 4.66 8.85 -11.16
N ILE A 294 4.17 8.81 -12.41
CA ILE A 294 5.03 8.62 -13.59
C ILE A 294 6.05 9.76 -13.70
N VAL A 295 5.60 11.00 -13.56
CA VAL A 295 6.49 12.17 -13.57
C VAL A 295 7.55 12.05 -12.48
N ALA A 296 7.19 11.63 -11.28
CA ALA A 296 8.13 11.46 -10.17
C ALA A 296 9.20 10.40 -10.47
N ILE A 297 8.81 9.25 -11.06
CA ILE A 297 9.77 8.20 -11.46
C ILE A 297 10.75 8.72 -12.52
N LEU A 298 10.21 9.32 -13.60
CA LEU A 298 11.04 9.85 -14.68
C LEU A 298 11.95 10.96 -14.19
N PHE A 299 11.43 11.88 -13.38
CA PHE A 299 12.20 12.96 -12.79
C PHE A 299 13.33 12.44 -11.88
N ASN A 300 13.04 11.45 -11.05
CA ASN A 300 14.05 10.80 -10.22
C ASN A 300 15.11 10.11 -11.06
N THR A 301 14.72 9.32 -12.06
CA THR A 301 15.63 8.52 -12.86
C THR A 301 16.53 9.37 -13.75
N TYR A 302 15.94 10.31 -14.51
CA TYR A 302 16.65 11.01 -15.57
C TYR A 302 17.20 12.38 -15.15
N ILE A 303 16.74 12.93 -14.03
CA ILE A 303 17.19 14.23 -13.54
C ILE A 303 17.93 14.10 -12.22
N LEU A 304 17.26 13.67 -11.14
CA LEU A 304 17.86 13.69 -9.80
C LEU A 304 19.01 12.70 -9.62
N SER A 305 18.94 11.53 -10.25
CA SER A 305 19.97 10.48 -10.14
C SER A 305 21.00 10.52 -11.27
N ASN A 306 20.94 11.51 -12.16
CA ASN A 306 21.81 11.56 -13.33
C ASN A 306 23.06 12.41 -13.08
N ALA A 307 24.16 11.75 -12.72
CA ALA A 307 25.45 12.40 -12.48
C ALA A 307 26.03 13.10 -13.72
N SER A 308 25.71 12.61 -14.93
CA SER A 308 26.20 13.21 -16.17
C SER A 308 25.55 14.57 -16.47
N LEU A 309 24.33 14.82 -15.99
CA LEU A 309 23.62 16.08 -16.14
C LEU A 309 23.94 17.08 -15.02
N LEU A 310 24.06 16.60 -13.79
CA LEU A 310 24.12 17.44 -12.60
C LEU A 310 25.52 17.53 -11.98
N GLY A 311 26.46 16.65 -12.39
CA GLY A 311 27.71 16.44 -11.67
C GLY A 311 27.52 15.61 -10.38
N ASP A 312 28.57 14.94 -9.92
CA ASP A 312 28.50 13.95 -8.84
C ASP A 312 27.96 14.51 -7.51
N GLY A 313 28.35 15.71 -7.13
CA GLY A 313 27.90 16.33 -5.88
C GLY A 313 26.40 16.66 -5.88
N THR A 314 25.88 17.18 -7.00
CA THR A 314 24.46 17.53 -7.12
C THR A 314 23.58 16.28 -7.30
N ALA A 315 24.08 15.26 -7.98
CA ALA A 315 23.39 13.97 -8.09
C ALA A 315 23.28 13.27 -6.71
N ALA A 316 24.32 13.37 -5.86
CA ALA A 316 24.27 12.87 -4.49
C ALA A 316 23.20 13.59 -3.65
N MET A 317 23.08 14.91 -3.77
CA MET A 317 22.00 15.68 -3.13
C MET A 317 20.62 15.29 -3.68
N GLY A 318 20.51 15.06 -4.99
CA GLY A 318 19.30 14.57 -5.63
C GLY A 318 18.87 13.20 -5.08
N ALA A 319 19.80 12.27 -4.91
CA ALA A 319 19.56 10.97 -4.32
C ALA A 319 19.11 11.06 -2.84
N GLN A 320 19.72 11.96 -2.05
CA GLN A 320 19.30 12.23 -0.67
C GLN A 320 17.88 12.79 -0.61
N PHE A 321 17.55 13.75 -1.47
CA PHE A 321 16.20 14.31 -1.57
C PHE A 321 15.18 13.22 -1.93
N SER A 322 15.47 12.42 -2.95
CA SER A 322 14.61 11.30 -3.37
C SER A 322 14.41 10.29 -2.25
N GLY A 323 15.47 9.95 -1.52
CA GLY A 323 15.42 9.09 -0.34
C GLY A 323 14.52 9.66 0.76
N ALA A 324 14.64 10.96 1.06
CA ALA A 324 13.81 11.63 2.06
C ALA A 324 12.33 11.63 1.65
N VAL A 325 12.01 11.94 0.39
CA VAL A 325 10.63 11.90 -0.12
C VAL A 325 10.05 10.47 -0.06
N ASN A 326 10.84 9.47 -0.41
CA ASN A 326 10.42 8.08 -0.34
C ASN A 326 10.13 7.63 1.11
N LYS A 327 11.00 8.01 2.06
CA LYS A 327 10.78 7.76 3.49
C LYS A 327 9.51 8.44 4.00
N LEU A 328 9.31 9.72 3.67
CA LEU A 328 8.07 10.45 3.99
C LEU A 328 6.84 9.72 3.43
N ALA A 329 6.91 9.26 2.19
CA ALA A 329 5.82 8.51 1.56
C ALA A 329 5.46 7.24 2.36
N LYS A 330 6.45 6.50 2.88
CA LYS A 330 6.23 5.32 3.72
C LYS A 330 5.54 5.67 5.03
N HIS A 331 5.94 6.74 5.70
CA HIS A 331 5.27 7.21 6.93
C HIS A 331 3.83 7.66 6.65
N LEU A 332 3.58 8.33 5.51
CA LEU A 332 2.22 8.70 5.10
C LEU A 332 1.34 7.48 4.78
N ILE A 333 1.92 6.41 4.19
CA ILE A 333 1.22 5.11 4.03
C ILE A 333 0.83 4.58 5.40
N THR A 334 1.76 4.52 6.34
CA THR A 334 1.49 4.03 7.70
C THR A 334 0.35 4.80 8.37
N LEU A 335 0.35 6.13 8.29
CA LEU A 335 -0.74 6.95 8.80
C LEU A 335 -2.06 6.69 8.07
N SER A 336 -2.02 6.50 6.74
CA SER A 336 -3.22 6.18 5.96
C SER A 336 -3.83 4.83 6.36
N LEU A 337 -3.01 3.85 6.74
CA LEU A 337 -3.45 2.53 7.21
C LEU A 337 -4.22 2.63 8.53
N PHE A 338 -3.83 3.53 9.45
CA PHE A 338 -4.62 3.81 10.63
C PHE A 338 -6.03 4.28 10.27
N PHE A 339 -6.18 5.25 9.36
CA PHE A 339 -7.51 5.73 8.95
C PHE A 339 -8.33 4.65 8.26
N ILE A 340 -7.68 3.75 7.53
CA ILE A 340 -8.34 2.60 6.91
C ILE A 340 -8.80 1.64 8.00
N GLY A 341 -7.93 1.27 8.94
CA GLY A 341 -8.27 0.44 10.09
C GLY A 341 -9.44 1.01 10.89
N ALA A 342 -9.40 2.31 11.18
CA ALA A 342 -10.45 3.03 11.88
C ALA A 342 -11.80 3.09 11.11
N SER A 343 -11.80 2.78 9.82
CA SER A 343 -13.00 2.63 9.00
C SER A 343 -13.58 1.21 8.99
N LEU A 344 -12.83 0.20 9.46
CA LEU A 344 -13.20 -1.21 9.48
C LEU A 344 -14.04 -1.55 10.73
N THR A 345 -15.26 -1.06 10.80
CA THR A 345 -16.17 -1.36 11.91
C THR A 345 -16.81 -2.75 11.79
N ARG A 346 -17.42 -3.23 12.87
CA ARG A 346 -18.19 -4.48 12.88
C ARG A 346 -19.27 -4.51 11.79
N GLU A 347 -19.92 -3.36 11.54
CA GLU A 347 -20.91 -3.22 10.47
C GLU A 347 -20.26 -3.40 9.10
N THR A 348 -19.10 -2.76 8.87
CA THR A 348 -18.32 -2.89 7.65
C THR A 348 -17.87 -4.34 7.44
N LEU A 349 -17.37 -5.02 8.47
CA LEU A 349 -16.94 -6.42 8.38
C LEU A 349 -18.12 -7.37 8.11
N ARG A 350 -19.27 -7.13 8.71
CA ARG A 350 -20.49 -7.90 8.41
C ARG A 350 -20.98 -7.63 6.98
N SER A 351 -20.84 -6.39 6.49
CA SER A 351 -21.19 -6.04 5.10
C SER A 351 -20.19 -6.61 4.09
N VAL A 352 -18.90 -6.85 4.49
CA VAL A 352 -17.87 -7.50 3.66
C VAL A 352 -18.30 -8.86 3.20
N GLY A 353 -18.99 -9.56 4.06
CA GLY A 353 -19.39 -10.94 3.81
C GLY A 353 -18.20 -11.90 3.72
N LEU A 354 -18.47 -13.15 3.94
CA LEU A 354 -17.46 -14.21 3.88
C LEU A 354 -16.87 -14.39 2.46
N ARG A 355 -17.66 -14.10 1.43
CA ARG A 355 -17.30 -14.35 0.03
C ARG A 355 -16.08 -13.58 -0.45
N PRO A 356 -15.94 -12.24 -0.23
CA PRO A 356 -14.72 -11.51 -0.59
C PRO A 356 -13.49 -11.98 0.18
N LEU A 357 -13.63 -12.34 1.45
CA LEU A 357 -12.54 -12.88 2.24
C LEU A 357 -12.04 -14.21 1.66
N VAL A 358 -12.96 -15.12 1.34
CA VAL A 358 -12.61 -16.40 0.70
C VAL A 358 -11.97 -16.17 -0.67
N GLN A 359 -12.48 -15.23 -1.47
CA GLN A 359 -11.81 -14.84 -2.73
C GLN A 359 -10.38 -14.38 -2.49
N GLY A 360 -10.15 -13.51 -1.52
CA GLY A 360 -8.82 -13.03 -1.16
C GLY A 360 -7.88 -14.17 -0.75
N ILE A 361 -8.35 -15.08 0.11
CA ILE A 361 -7.58 -16.25 0.55
C ILE A 361 -7.23 -17.16 -0.64
N LEU A 362 -8.19 -17.45 -1.51
CA LEU A 362 -7.96 -18.30 -2.69
C LEU A 362 -6.95 -17.67 -3.65
N LEU A 363 -7.04 -16.38 -3.91
CA LEU A 363 -6.08 -15.66 -4.73
C LEU A 363 -4.69 -15.67 -4.09
N TRP A 364 -4.63 -15.35 -2.79
CA TRP A 364 -3.37 -15.33 -2.04
C TRP A 364 -2.69 -16.70 -2.01
N ALA A 365 -3.44 -17.75 -1.70
CA ALA A 365 -2.93 -19.11 -1.73
C ALA A 365 -2.46 -19.50 -3.14
N SER A 366 -3.26 -19.19 -4.19
CA SER A 366 -2.90 -19.50 -5.57
C SER A 366 -1.59 -18.82 -5.98
N ILE A 367 -1.44 -17.50 -5.73
CA ILE A 367 -0.22 -16.79 -6.12
C ILE A 367 0.98 -17.24 -5.29
N SER A 368 0.79 -17.54 -4.00
CA SER A 368 1.84 -18.04 -3.12
C SER A 368 2.35 -19.42 -3.56
N CYS A 369 1.44 -20.35 -3.88
CA CYS A 369 1.81 -21.69 -4.33
C CYS A 369 2.44 -21.68 -5.73
N VAL A 370 1.87 -20.92 -6.68
CA VAL A 370 2.39 -20.83 -8.04
C VAL A 370 3.77 -20.17 -8.06
N SER A 371 3.96 -19.08 -7.30
CA SER A 371 5.26 -18.42 -7.22
C SER A 371 6.30 -19.29 -6.51
N LEU A 372 5.92 -20.03 -5.48
CA LEU A 372 6.80 -20.98 -4.80
C LEU A 372 7.24 -22.08 -5.77
N ALA A 373 6.31 -22.71 -6.46
CA ALA A 373 6.60 -23.75 -7.45
C ALA A 373 7.52 -23.23 -8.57
N TYR A 374 7.28 -22.00 -9.05
CA TYR A 374 8.11 -21.38 -10.09
C TYR A 374 9.56 -21.15 -9.59
N ILE A 375 9.73 -20.66 -8.35
CA ILE A 375 11.04 -20.37 -7.78
C ILE A 375 11.86 -21.65 -7.63
N PHE A 376 11.25 -22.74 -7.13
CA PHE A 376 11.92 -24.04 -7.01
C PHE A 376 12.13 -24.75 -8.37
N TRP A 377 11.40 -24.37 -9.42
CA TRP A 377 11.63 -24.91 -10.75
C TRP A 377 12.77 -24.20 -11.50
N LEU A 378 13.05 -22.94 -11.16
CA LEU A 378 14.13 -22.15 -11.76
C LEU A 378 15.54 -22.56 -11.31
N GLU A 379 15.65 -23.29 -10.22
CA GLU A 379 16.93 -23.86 -9.69
C GLU A 379 17.02 -25.35 -9.94
#